data_2aa2c4579dffe3e530bfa479706dc0e4
#
_entry.id   2aa2c4579dffe3e530bfa479706dc0e4
#
_cell.length_a   1.000
_cell.length_b   1.000
_cell.length_c   1.000
_cell.angle_alpha   90.00
_cell.angle_beta   90.00
_cell.angle_gamma   90.00
#
_symmetry.space_group_name_H-M   'P 1'
#
loop_
_entity.id
_entity.type
_entity.pdbx_description
1 polymer ?
#
loop_
_entity_poly.entity_id
_entity_poly.type
_entity_poly.pdbx_seq_one_letter_code
_entity_poly.pdbx_strand_id
1 'polypeptide(L)'
;MLNNKKLFWAALIVLNSVALGILFSGYFIKADYSLGQKESSYFIGASYMTMNNEFYKIMNEEISAKVEAEGDRFILRDPALDADRQKEQIEEMLQKGIDVLVVTPVDWESLSLILKKAKAQGVRIIVVDTNVYDETLADSTITSDNYNAGMIVGKYFLEQCKEAELIIMTHEATKSGQDRVQGFIDALSGEEGIKIVRRIECEGQTEIAMPRLQEAIDEGVHFDNVFCLNDLASVGVVAALEDNHMLDQVGVYGVDASPDSKALIKENMIGASAAQFPSKIGRETADTIYGLLEGKETEKNILVPVELITPENVDEFGIDRWQ
;
A
#
# COMPACT_ATOMS: atom_id res chain seq x y z
N MET A 1 52.51 43.43 -42.62
CA MET A 1 51.97 42.31 -43.47
C MET A 1 52.31 41.02 -42.84
N LEU A 2 51.32 40.34 -42.25
CA LEU A 2 51.52 38.96 -41.76
C LEU A 2 51.81 38.05 -42.97
N ASN A 3 52.92 37.32 -42.88
CA ASN A 3 53.34 36.41 -43.93
C ASN A 3 52.25 35.38 -44.22
N ASN A 4 51.73 35.28 -45.41
CA ASN A 4 50.64 34.38 -45.88
C ASN A 4 50.82 32.95 -45.39
N LYS A 5 52.06 32.46 -45.20
CA LYS A 5 52.36 31.15 -44.61
C LYS A 5 51.96 31.06 -43.13
N LYS A 6 52.12 32.10 -42.32
CA LYS A 6 51.73 32.10 -40.91
C LYS A 6 50.21 32.09 -40.74
N LEU A 7 49.54 32.84 -41.63
CA LEU A 7 48.09 32.87 -41.66
C LEU A 7 47.50 31.51 -42.06
N PHE A 8 48.07 30.83 -43.04
CA PHE A 8 47.67 29.49 -43.47
C PHE A 8 47.86 28.45 -42.34
N TRP A 9 48.98 28.45 -41.65
CA TRP A 9 49.20 27.54 -40.55
C TRP A 9 48.29 27.83 -39.36
N ALA A 10 48.00 29.09 -39.05
CA ALA A 10 47.04 29.46 -38.00
C ALA A 10 45.59 28.96 -38.34
N ALA A 11 45.17 29.15 -39.60
CA ALA A 11 43.85 28.65 -40.05
C ALA A 11 43.78 27.12 -40.00
N LEU A 12 44.86 26.41 -40.35
CA LEU A 12 44.90 24.96 -40.30
C LEU A 12 44.82 24.43 -38.87
N ILE A 13 45.49 25.08 -37.90
CA ILE A 13 45.41 24.74 -36.49
C ILE A 13 44.00 24.94 -35.95
N VAL A 14 43.38 26.05 -36.27
CA VAL A 14 41.98 26.31 -35.85
C VAL A 14 41.03 25.30 -36.45
N LEU A 15 41.15 24.95 -37.74
CA LEU A 15 40.32 23.95 -38.38
C LEU A 15 40.45 22.55 -37.75
N ASN A 16 41.70 22.13 -37.44
CA ASN A 16 41.94 20.84 -36.76
C ASN A 16 41.41 20.86 -35.34
N SER A 17 41.52 21.96 -34.60
CA SER A 17 41.01 22.09 -33.23
C SER A 17 39.49 22.00 -33.21
N VAL A 18 38.78 22.61 -34.18
CA VAL A 18 37.33 22.53 -34.34
C VAL A 18 36.91 21.13 -34.74
N ALA A 19 37.62 20.47 -35.67
CA ALA A 19 37.35 19.09 -36.06
C ALA A 19 37.53 18.09 -34.91
N LEU A 20 38.63 18.27 -34.12
CA LEU A 20 38.84 17.47 -32.90
C LEU A 20 37.75 17.72 -31.86
N GLY A 21 37.32 18.96 -31.66
CA GLY A 21 36.24 19.32 -30.75
C GLY A 21 34.89 18.67 -31.13
N ILE A 22 34.59 18.65 -32.43
CA ILE A 22 33.38 17.98 -32.94
C ILE A 22 33.46 16.44 -32.77
N LEU A 23 34.62 15.84 -33.08
CA LEU A 23 34.84 14.40 -32.90
C LEU A 23 34.79 14.00 -31.41
N PHE A 24 35.36 14.85 -30.53
CA PHE A 24 35.37 14.61 -29.08
C PHE A 24 33.96 14.78 -28.49
N SER A 25 33.23 15.83 -28.87
CA SER A 25 31.83 16.02 -28.47
C SER A 25 30.92 14.89 -28.99
N GLY A 26 31.13 14.48 -30.24
CA GLY A 26 30.40 13.34 -30.81
C GLY A 26 30.67 12.01 -30.12
N TYR A 27 31.96 11.82 -29.69
CA TYR A 27 32.36 10.63 -28.92
C TYR A 27 31.72 10.64 -27.50
N PHE A 28 31.75 11.78 -26.80
CA PHE A 28 31.14 11.88 -25.47
C PHE A 28 29.62 11.79 -25.53
N ILE A 29 28.95 12.43 -26.48
CA ILE A 29 27.50 12.29 -26.66
C ILE A 29 27.13 10.82 -27.00
N LYS A 30 27.93 10.16 -27.82
CA LYS A 30 27.71 8.74 -28.13
C LYS A 30 28.03 7.81 -26.96
N ALA A 31 29.05 8.13 -26.16
CA ALA A 31 29.40 7.37 -24.95
C ALA A 31 28.33 7.53 -23.84
N ASP A 32 27.85 8.75 -23.60
CA ASP A 32 26.71 8.98 -22.67
C ASP A 32 25.42 8.27 -23.16
N TYR A 33 25.15 8.31 -24.46
CA TYR A 33 23.98 7.60 -25.02
C TYR A 33 24.15 6.07 -25.01
N SER A 34 25.36 5.55 -25.10
CA SER A 34 25.61 4.07 -25.09
C SER A 34 25.75 3.49 -23.68
N LEU A 35 26.03 4.30 -22.67
CA LEU A 35 26.15 3.87 -21.27
C LEU A 35 24.81 3.76 -20.56
N GLY A 36 23.70 4.19 -21.18
CA GLY A 36 22.37 4.27 -20.56
C GLY A 36 21.23 3.58 -21.29
N GLN A 37 21.44 2.93 -22.42
CA GLN A 37 20.35 2.18 -23.07
C GLN A 37 20.42 0.70 -22.66
N LYS A 38 19.61 0.33 -21.65
CA LYS A 38 19.08 -1.02 -21.51
C LYS A 38 18.44 -1.40 -22.85
N GLU A 39 18.86 -2.51 -23.48
CA GLU A 39 18.34 -2.95 -24.80
C GLU A 39 16.83 -3.23 -24.79
N SER A 40 16.21 -3.37 -23.62
CA SER A 40 14.76 -3.43 -23.42
C SER A 40 14.38 -2.69 -22.14
N SER A 41 13.44 -1.75 -22.23
CA SER A 41 12.84 -1.08 -21.09
C SER A 41 11.55 -1.80 -20.75
N TYR A 42 11.43 -2.29 -19.53
CA TYR A 42 10.18 -2.88 -19.05
C TYR A 42 9.12 -1.81 -18.79
N PHE A 43 7.86 -2.23 -18.82
CA PHE A 43 6.74 -1.36 -18.54
C PHE A 43 5.89 -1.92 -17.41
N ILE A 44 5.95 -1.28 -16.27
CA ILE A 44 5.26 -1.70 -15.06
C ILE A 44 3.98 -0.89 -14.90
N GLY A 45 2.84 -1.58 -14.76
CA GLY A 45 1.56 -0.99 -14.44
C GLY A 45 1.21 -1.22 -12.97
N ALA A 46 0.67 -0.19 -12.30
CA ALA A 46 0.18 -0.29 -10.94
C ALA A 46 -1.27 0.21 -10.82
N SER A 47 -2.10 -0.50 -10.06
CA SER A 47 -3.45 -0.10 -9.71
C SER A 47 -3.75 -0.50 -8.27
N TYR A 48 -3.88 0.47 -7.39
CA TYR A 48 -4.25 0.28 -5.99
C TYR A 48 -5.74 0.58 -5.82
N MET A 49 -6.33 0.29 -4.65
CA MET A 49 -7.74 0.58 -4.38
C MET A 49 -8.07 2.06 -4.56
N THR A 50 -7.21 2.93 -4.03
CA THR A 50 -7.33 4.39 -4.12
C THR A 50 -5.99 5.05 -3.82
N MET A 51 -5.72 6.18 -4.45
CA MET A 51 -4.57 7.03 -4.10
C MET A 51 -4.92 8.10 -3.06
N ASN A 52 -6.14 8.08 -2.52
CA ASN A 52 -6.52 8.96 -1.41
C ASN A 52 -6.04 8.45 -0.04
N ASN A 53 -5.51 7.22 0.04
CA ASN A 53 -4.90 6.67 1.24
C ASN A 53 -3.37 6.79 1.17
N GLU A 54 -2.75 7.36 2.20
CA GLU A 54 -1.30 7.59 2.27
C GLU A 54 -0.50 6.27 2.29
N PHE A 55 -1.06 5.20 2.84
CA PHE A 55 -0.48 3.86 2.79
C PHE A 55 -0.08 3.45 1.37
N TYR A 56 -0.98 3.63 0.39
CA TYR A 56 -0.71 3.30 -1.01
C TYR A 56 0.28 4.27 -1.66
N LYS A 57 0.29 5.55 -1.25
CA LYS A 57 1.28 6.52 -1.75
C LYS A 57 2.69 6.13 -1.38
N ILE A 58 2.92 5.79 -0.11
CA ILE A 58 4.24 5.36 0.40
C ILE A 58 4.70 4.08 -0.29
N MET A 59 3.83 3.08 -0.39
CA MET A 59 4.15 1.84 -1.09
C MET A 59 4.50 2.10 -2.57
N ASN A 60 3.71 2.96 -3.24
CA ASN A 60 3.95 3.33 -4.63
C ASN A 60 5.26 4.11 -4.82
N GLU A 61 5.63 4.98 -3.88
CA GLU A 61 6.90 5.73 -3.93
C GLU A 61 8.10 4.80 -3.95
N GLU A 62 8.13 3.78 -3.10
CA GLU A 62 9.22 2.78 -3.07
C GLU A 62 9.29 2.01 -4.40
N ILE A 63 8.14 1.60 -4.95
CA ILE A 63 8.08 0.85 -6.22
C ILE A 63 8.50 1.76 -7.39
N SER A 64 7.92 2.95 -7.52
CA SER A 64 8.18 3.85 -8.63
C SER A 64 9.63 4.35 -8.63
N ALA A 65 10.19 4.66 -7.46
CA ALA A 65 11.59 5.07 -7.32
C ALA A 65 12.55 3.98 -7.82
N LYS A 66 12.28 2.70 -7.50
CA LYS A 66 13.08 1.58 -8.00
C LYS A 66 12.95 1.43 -9.51
N VAL A 67 11.73 1.49 -10.05
CA VAL A 67 11.48 1.38 -11.50
C VAL A 67 12.18 2.50 -12.27
N GLU A 68 12.15 3.73 -11.73
CA GLU A 68 12.81 4.89 -12.31
C GLU A 68 14.35 4.76 -12.28
N ALA A 69 14.88 4.25 -11.16
CA ALA A 69 16.33 3.99 -11.02
C ALA A 69 16.86 2.94 -12.02
N GLU A 70 16.04 1.96 -12.38
CA GLU A 70 16.35 0.96 -13.41
C GLU A 70 16.16 1.47 -14.85
N GLY A 71 15.63 2.69 -15.03
CA GLY A 71 15.36 3.29 -16.34
C GLY A 71 14.17 2.68 -17.07
N ASP A 72 13.28 2.03 -16.34
CA ASP A 72 12.08 1.40 -16.85
C ASP A 72 10.88 2.37 -16.83
N ARG A 73 9.76 1.97 -17.45
CA ARG A 73 8.55 2.81 -17.51
C ARG A 73 7.57 2.38 -16.43
N PHE A 74 6.91 3.37 -15.84
CA PHE A 74 5.88 3.16 -14.83
C PHE A 74 4.58 3.87 -15.19
N ILE A 75 3.44 3.22 -14.97
CA ILE A 75 2.12 3.82 -15.11
C ILE A 75 1.27 3.45 -13.90
N LEU A 76 0.77 4.47 -13.21
CA LEU A 76 -0.16 4.33 -12.11
C LEU A 76 -1.59 4.62 -12.57
N ARG A 77 -2.56 3.86 -12.06
CA ARG A 77 -3.99 4.10 -12.21
C ARG A 77 -4.66 4.11 -10.85
N ASP A 78 -5.54 5.08 -10.65
CA ASP A 78 -6.36 5.23 -9.46
C ASP A 78 -7.82 4.92 -9.80
N PRO A 79 -8.39 3.81 -9.36
CA PRO A 79 -9.79 3.48 -9.55
C PRO A 79 -10.69 4.23 -8.57
N ALA A 80 -10.14 4.87 -7.54
CA ALA A 80 -10.90 5.60 -6.53
C ALA A 80 -12.05 4.76 -5.93
N LEU A 81 -11.73 3.55 -5.46
CA LEU A 81 -12.64 2.56 -4.85
C LEU A 81 -13.75 2.01 -5.79
N ASP A 82 -13.61 2.20 -7.09
CA ASP A 82 -14.57 1.68 -8.08
C ASP A 82 -13.97 0.43 -8.76
N ALA A 83 -14.54 -0.75 -8.45
CA ALA A 83 -14.06 -2.04 -8.95
C ALA A 83 -14.24 -2.20 -10.48
N ASP A 84 -15.26 -1.58 -11.08
CA ASP A 84 -15.45 -1.63 -12.51
C ASP A 84 -14.45 -0.74 -13.22
N ARG A 85 -14.22 0.47 -12.72
CA ARG A 85 -13.16 1.35 -13.19
C ARG A 85 -11.78 0.71 -13.06
N GLN A 86 -11.52 -0.05 -12.00
CA GLN A 86 -10.26 -0.78 -11.85
C GLN A 86 -10.04 -1.78 -12.99
N LYS A 87 -11.07 -2.56 -13.35
CA LYS A 87 -11.01 -3.52 -14.47
C LYS A 87 -10.75 -2.81 -15.80
N GLU A 88 -11.43 -1.70 -16.07
CA GLU A 88 -11.22 -0.90 -17.29
C GLU A 88 -9.80 -0.34 -17.36
N GLN A 89 -9.28 0.19 -16.26
CA GLN A 89 -7.93 0.72 -16.18
C GLN A 89 -6.85 -0.36 -16.36
N ILE A 90 -7.06 -1.56 -15.81
CA ILE A 90 -6.16 -2.70 -16.04
C ILE A 90 -6.21 -3.09 -17.52
N GLU A 91 -7.39 -3.15 -18.14
CA GLU A 91 -7.55 -3.43 -19.57
C GLU A 91 -6.77 -2.43 -20.44
N GLU A 92 -6.85 -1.13 -20.12
CA GLU A 92 -6.07 -0.09 -20.81
C GLU A 92 -4.56 -0.30 -20.66
N MET A 93 -4.10 -0.69 -19.46
CA MET A 93 -2.68 -0.96 -19.23
C MET A 93 -2.19 -2.18 -20.02
N LEU A 94 -3.02 -3.23 -20.11
CA LEU A 94 -2.73 -4.41 -20.94
C LEU A 94 -2.62 -4.04 -22.43
N GLN A 95 -3.51 -3.18 -22.93
CA GLN A 95 -3.47 -2.69 -24.32
C GLN A 95 -2.22 -1.84 -24.60
N LYS A 96 -1.65 -1.18 -23.59
CA LYS A 96 -0.39 -0.43 -23.69
C LYS A 96 0.85 -1.33 -23.63
N GLY A 97 0.66 -2.61 -23.36
CA GLY A 97 1.73 -3.61 -23.34
C GLY A 97 2.60 -3.52 -22.08
N ILE A 98 2.00 -3.52 -20.89
CA ILE A 98 2.73 -3.67 -19.65
C ILE A 98 3.32 -5.08 -19.54
N ASP A 99 4.51 -5.20 -18.93
CA ASP A 99 5.19 -6.46 -18.65
C ASP A 99 4.83 -7.02 -17.27
N VAL A 100 4.57 -6.12 -16.31
CA VAL A 100 4.20 -6.43 -14.93
C VAL A 100 2.98 -5.62 -14.52
N LEU A 101 2.04 -6.25 -13.86
CA LEU A 101 0.91 -5.63 -13.17
C LEU A 101 1.10 -5.76 -11.66
N VAL A 102 1.20 -4.64 -10.95
CA VAL A 102 1.09 -4.56 -9.49
C VAL A 102 -0.34 -4.15 -9.17
N VAL A 103 -1.05 -4.91 -8.36
CA VAL A 103 -2.47 -4.67 -8.10
C VAL A 103 -2.87 -4.90 -6.65
N THR A 104 -3.63 -3.93 -6.09
CA THR A 104 -4.44 -4.11 -4.88
C THR A 104 -5.91 -4.09 -5.31
N PRO A 105 -6.65 -5.20 -5.22
CA PRO A 105 -8.04 -5.24 -5.66
C PRO A 105 -8.95 -4.35 -4.80
N VAL A 106 -9.82 -3.57 -5.45
CA VAL A 106 -10.90 -2.83 -4.77
C VAL A 106 -11.90 -3.82 -4.16
N ASP A 107 -12.18 -4.87 -4.90
CA ASP A 107 -13.01 -6.01 -4.50
C ASP A 107 -12.24 -7.28 -4.86
N TRP A 108 -11.96 -8.11 -3.86
CA TRP A 108 -11.08 -9.26 -4.00
C TRP A 108 -11.62 -10.35 -4.93
N GLU A 109 -12.94 -10.41 -5.18
CA GLU A 109 -13.56 -11.37 -6.09
C GLU A 109 -13.62 -10.86 -7.54
N SER A 110 -13.58 -9.54 -7.74
CA SER A 110 -13.95 -8.90 -9.00
C SER A 110 -12.94 -9.04 -10.14
N LEU A 111 -11.64 -9.29 -9.83
CA LEU A 111 -10.56 -9.19 -10.82
C LEU A 111 -10.23 -10.49 -11.57
N SER A 112 -10.85 -11.62 -11.20
CA SER A 112 -10.46 -12.94 -11.74
C SER A 112 -10.39 -13.02 -13.26
N LEU A 113 -11.33 -12.40 -13.99
CA LEU A 113 -11.35 -12.44 -15.46
C LEU A 113 -10.23 -11.61 -16.09
N ILE A 114 -10.01 -10.38 -15.59
CA ILE A 114 -8.99 -9.50 -16.16
C ILE A 114 -7.59 -10.00 -15.83
N LEU A 115 -7.37 -10.60 -14.65
CA LEU A 115 -6.09 -11.21 -14.29
C LEU A 115 -5.79 -12.47 -15.14
N LYS A 116 -6.80 -13.30 -15.45
CA LYS A 116 -6.65 -14.40 -16.42
C LYS A 116 -6.22 -13.89 -17.79
N LYS A 117 -6.81 -12.78 -18.25
CA LYS A 117 -6.42 -12.14 -19.50
C LYS A 117 -4.97 -11.63 -19.46
N ALA A 118 -4.58 -10.94 -18.38
CA ALA A 118 -3.21 -10.47 -18.18
C ALA A 118 -2.21 -11.64 -18.26
N LYS A 119 -2.48 -12.72 -17.52
CA LYS A 119 -1.64 -13.92 -17.52
C LYS A 119 -1.54 -14.59 -18.90
N ALA A 120 -2.64 -14.64 -19.67
CA ALA A 120 -2.65 -15.16 -21.03
C ALA A 120 -1.82 -14.32 -22.02
N GLN A 121 -1.60 -13.04 -21.73
CA GLN A 121 -0.73 -12.14 -22.49
C GLN A 121 0.73 -12.20 -22.03
N GLY A 122 1.06 -13.02 -21.01
CA GLY A 122 2.41 -13.16 -20.48
C GLY A 122 2.79 -12.07 -19.46
N VAL A 123 1.84 -11.24 -19.02
CA VAL A 123 2.07 -10.22 -18.00
C VAL A 123 2.29 -10.89 -16.64
N ARG A 124 3.34 -10.49 -15.92
CA ARG A 124 3.58 -10.92 -14.54
C ARG A 124 2.63 -10.18 -13.61
N ILE A 125 2.07 -10.89 -12.64
CA ILE A 125 1.05 -10.34 -11.75
C ILE A 125 1.56 -10.41 -10.31
N ILE A 126 1.69 -9.25 -9.68
CA ILE A 126 2.03 -9.11 -8.27
C ILE A 126 0.84 -8.49 -7.55
N VAL A 127 0.29 -9.23 -6.61
CA VAL A 127 -0.80 -8.76 -5.75
C VAL A 127 -0.19 -8.18 -4.47
N VAL A 128 -0.65 -7.01 -4.05
CA VAL A 128 -0.10 -6.33 -2.86
C VAL A 128 -1.20 -5.92 -1.90
N ASP A 129 -0.87 -5.88 -0.59
CA ASP A 129 -1.72 -5.44 0.52
C ASP A 129 -2.89 -6.39 0.85
N THR A 130 -3.70 -6.80 -0.11
CA THR A 130 -4.82 -7.72 0.08
C THR A 130 -4.91 -8.72 -1.07
N ASN A 131 -5.33 -9.96 -0.78
CA ASN A 131 -5.36 -11.05 -1.74
C ASN A 131 -6.46 -10.87 -2.79
N VAL A 132 -6.32 -11.58 -3.90
CA VAL A 132 -7.38 -11.83 -4.88
C VAL A 132 -8.00 -13.21 -4.64
N TYR A 133 -9.25 -13.42 -5.07
CA TYR A 133 -9.99 -14.67 -4.85
C TYR A 133 -9.27 -15.91 -5.44
N ASP A 134 -8.82 -15.80 -6.68
CA ASP A 134 -8.04 -16.86 -7.33
C ASP A 134 -6.54 -16.55 -7.20
N GLU A 135 -5.95 -16.92 -6.07
CA GLU A 135 -4.52 -16.68 -5.77
C GLU A 135 -3.56 -17.36 -6.77
N THR A 136 -4.04 -18.33 -7.57
CA THR A 136 -3.21 -18.98 -8.60
C THR A 136 -2.86 -18.04 -9.76
N LEU A 137 -3.58 -16.94 -9.89
CA LEU A 137 -3.37 -15.93 -10.93
C LEU A 137 -2.18 -15.02 -10.63
N ALA A 138 -1.88 -14.75 -9.36
CA ALA A 138 -0.69 -13.98 -8.98
C ALA A 138 0.60 -14.78 -9.20
N ASP A 139 1.67 -14.17 -9.63
CA ASP A 139 3.02 -14.76 -9.60
C ASP A 139 3.61 -14.64 -8.17
N SER A 140 3.32 -13.54 -7.47
CA SER A 140 3.63 -13.35 -6.06
C SER A 140 2.56 -12.48 -5.39
N THR A 141 2.37 -12.67 -4.09
CA THR A 141 1.48 -11.86 -3.23
C THR A 141 2.27 -11.35 -2.03
N ILE A 142 2.29 -10.03 -1.83
CA ILE A 142 3.01 -9.38 -0.73
C ILE A 142 1.99 -8.64 0.14
N THR A 143 1.78 -9.11 1.37
CA THR A 143 0.81 -8.53 2.30
C THR A 143 1.40 -8.38 3.69
N SER A 144 0.79 -7.56 4.52
CA SER A 144 0.98 -7.67 5.97
C SER A 144 0.39 -8.99 6.47
N ASP A 145 0.87 -9.47 7.61
CA ASP A 145 0.23 -10.58 8.32
C ASP A 145 -1.09 -10.11 8.96
N ASN A 146 -2.11 -9.97 8.09
CA ASN A 146 -3.39 -9.37 8.45
C ASN A 146 -4.14 -10.17 9.53
N TYR A 147 -4.07 -11.51 9.48
CA TYR A 147 -4.68 -12.33 10.51
C TYR A 147 -4.01 -12.10 11.88
N ASN A 148 -2.67 -12.08 11.89
CA ASN A 148 -1.93 -11.81 13.12
C ASN A 148 -2.12 -10.37 13.61
N ALA A 149 -2.34 -9.39 12.72
CA ALA A 149 -2.67 -8.02 13.11
C ALA A 149 -3.93 -7.98 13.99
N GLY A 150 -5.00 -8.63 13.55
CA GLY A 150 -6.19 -8.78 14.37
C GLY A 150 -5.95 -9.56 15.66
N MET A 151 -5.21 -10.68 15.57
CA MET A 151 -4.89 -11.55 16.69
C MET A 151 -4.14 -10.83 17.82
N ILE A 152 -3.11 -10.03 17.50
CA ILE A 152 -2.31 -9.33 18.53
C ILE A 152 -3.11 -8.21 19.20
N VAL A 153 -3.96 -7.51 18.44
CA VAL A 153 -4.87 -6.51 19.00
C VAL A 153 -5.91 -7.16 19.90
N GLY A 154 -6.50 -8.29 19.48
CA GLY A 154 -7.46 -9.03 20.29
C GLY A 154 -6.87 -9.57 21.60
N LYS A 155 -5.63 -10.05 21.58
CA LYS A 155 -4.92 -10.47 22.79
C LYS A 155 -4.69 -9.31 23.76
N TYR A 156 -4.22 -8.18 23.26
CA TYR A 156 -4.05 -6.97 24.06
C TYR A 156 -5.38 -6.48 24.62
N PHE A 157 -6.44 -6.47 23.82
CA PHE A 157 -7.78 -6.12 24.26
C PHE A 157 -8.22 -6.99 25.47
N LEU A 158 -7.98 -8.30 25.45
CA LEU A 158 -8.30 -9.20 26.56
C LEU A 158 -7.45 -8.98 27.84
N GLU A 159 -6.30 -8.35 27.71
CA GLU A 159 -5.52 -7.91 28.87
C GLU A 159 -6.15 -6.68 29.54
N GLN A 160 -6.85 -5.84 28.76
CA GLN A 160 -7.48 -4.62 29.24
C GLN A 160 -8.88 -4.85 29.83
N CYS A 161 -9.68 -5.76 29.23
CA CYS A 161 -11.04 -6.03 29.67
C CYS A 161 -11.44 -7.51 29.56
N LYS A 162 -12.29 -7.96 30.48
CA LYS A 162 -12.81 -9.36 30.54
C LYS A 162 -14.30 -9.44 30.26
N GLU A 163 -15.00 -8.32 30.31
CA GLU A 163 -16.42 -8.20 29.98
C GLU A 163 -16.58 -6.98 29.07
N ALA A 164 -17.20 -7.15 27.92
CA ALA A 164 -17.43 -6.08 26.94
C ALA A 164 -18.60 -6.34 26.02
N GLU A 165 -19.27 -5.28 25.61
CA GLU A 165 -20.20 -5.23 24.49
C GLU A 165 -19.53 -4.52 23.30
N LEU A 166 -19.17 -5.29 22.28
CA LEU A 166 -18.21 -4.91 21.24
C LEU A 166 -18.91 -4.66 19.90
N ILE A 167 -18.64 -3.52 19.26
CA ILE A 167 -18.92 -3.28 17.85
C ILE A 167 -17.64 -3.63 17.04
N ILE A 168 -17.83 -4.25 15.88
CA ILE A 168 -16.75 -4.51 14.91
C ILE A 168 -17.05 -3.72 13.62
N MET A 169 -16.12 -2.84 13.24
CA MET A 169 -16.15 -2.16 11.95
C MET A 169 -15.49 -3.04 10.91
N THR A 170 -16.16 -3.31 9.78
CA THR A 170 -15.74 -4.29 8.77
C THR A 170 -15.53 -3.69 7.39
N HIS A 171 -14.82 -4.41 6.52
CA HIS A 171 -14.75 -4.20 5.09
C HIS A 171 -14.73 -5.56 4.38
N GLU A 172 -15.90 -6.06 4.04
CA GLU A 172 -16.07 -7.43 3.52
C GLU A 172 -15.55 -7.59 2.08
N ALA A 173 -15.42 -6.50 1.33
CA ALA A 173 -14.88 -6.53 -0.03
C ALA A 173 -13.35 -6.77 -0.10
N THR A 174 -12.66 -6.83 1.05
CA THR A 174 -11.22 -7.06 1.11
C THR A 174 -10.85 -8.26 1.97
N LYS A 175 -9.96 -9.10 1.44
CA LYS A 175 -9.46 -10.26 2.21
C LYS A 175 -8.67 -9.82 3.44
N SER A 176 -7.88 -8.73 3.33
CA SER A 176 -7.15 -8.17 4.47
C SER A 176 -8.07 -7.74 5.60
N GLY A 177 -9.19 -7.04 5.29
CA GLY A 177 -10.20 -6.66 6.27
C GLY A 177 -10.84 -7.85 6.95
N GLN A 178 -11.24 -8.87 6.16
CA GLN A 178 -11.79 -10.12 6.68
C GLN A 178 -10.79 -10.82 7.61
N ASP A 179 -9.52 -10.93 7.23
CA ASP A 179 -8.48 -11.61 8.03
C ASP A 179 -8.20 -10.90 9.35
N ARG A 180 -8.14 -9.55 9.35
CA ARG A 180 -7.98 -8.75 10.58
C ARG A 180 -9.14 -8.99 11.54
N VAL A 181 -10.38 -8.91 11.04
CA VAL A 181 -11.58 -9.18 11.84
C VAL A 181 -11.59 -10.61 12.35
N GLN A 182 -11.26 -11.60 11.52
CA GLN A 182 -11.23 -13.00 11.92
C GLN A 182 -10.16 -13.25 12.98
N GLY A 183 -8.93 -12.72 12.79
CA GLY A 183 -7.85 -12.84 13.78
C GLY A 183 -8.21 -12.23 15.14
N PHE A 184 -8.87 -11.07 15.13
CA PHE A 184 -9.37 -10.44 16.36
C PHE A 184 -10.42 -11.31 17.05
N ILE A 185 -11.41 -11.81 16.32
CA ILE A 185 -12.47 -12.68 16.86
C ILE A 185 -11.90 -13.99 17.41
N ASP A 186 -10.95 -14.60 16.71
CA ASP A 186 -10.33 -15.84 17.15
C ASP A 186 -9.51 -15.65 18.45
N ALA A 187 -8.92 -14.46 18.63
CA ALA A 187 -8.28 -14.12 19.89
C ALA A 187 -9.27 -14.08 21.07
N LEU A 188 -10.53 -13.73 20.83
CA LEU A 188 -11.59 -13.69 21.84
C LEU A 188 -12.22 -15.08 22.12
N SER A 189 -11.79 -16.12 21.42
CA SER A 189 -12.42 -17.44 21.51
C SER A 189 -12.32 -18.02 22.92
N GLY A 190 -13.47 -18.40 23.47
CA GLY A 190 -13.57 -18.95 24.83
C GLY A 190 -13.81 -17.92 25.94
N GLU A 191 -13.85 -16.64 25.63
CA GLU A 191 -14.14 -15.56 26.58
C GLU A 191 -15.65 -15.24 26.62
N GLU A 192 -16.38 -15.87 27.56
CA GLU A 192 -17.85 -15.75 27.67
C GLU A 192 -18.32 -14.33 28.02
N GLY A 193 -17.44 -13.50 28.61
CA GLY A 193 -17.73 -12.10 28.98
C GLY A 193 -17.77 -11.14 27.81
N ILE A 194 -17.21 -11.50 26.65
CA ILE A 194 -17.15 -10.62 25.48
C ILE A 194 -18.29 -10.92 24.52
N LYS A 195 -19.09 -9.91 24.20
CA LYS A 195 -20.24 -10.03 23.29
C LYS A 195 -20.08 -9.10 22.09
N ILE A 196 -20.03 -9.66 20.90
CA ILE A 196 -20.14 -8.86 19.67
C ILE A 196 -21.61 -8.51 19.47
N VAL A 197 -21.96 -7.24 19.73
CA VAL A 197 -23.34 -6.75 19.66
C VAL A 197 -23.72 -6.30 18.25
N ARG A 198 -22.75 -5.85 17.44
CA ARG A 198 -22.98 -5.44 16.06
C ARG A 198 -21.72 -5.57 15.21
N ARG A 199 -21.89 -5.86 13.93
CA ARG A 199 -20.89 -5.64 12.88
C ARG A 199 -21.40 -4.56 11.95
N ILE A 200 -20.52 -3.62 11.57
CA ILE A 200 -20.86 -2.45 10.77
C ILE A 200 -19.91 -2.40 9.58
N GLU A 201 -20.48 -2.54 8.39
CA GLU A 201 -19.70 -2.36 7.15
C GLU A 201 -19.39 -0.87 6.96
N CYS A 202 -18.11 -0.53 6.82
CA CYS A 202 -17.64 0.85 6.70
C CYS A 202 -16.67 1.09 5.55
N GLU A 203 -16.47 0.07 4.69
CA GLU A 203 -15.56 0.13 3.54
C GLU A 203 -14.13 0.60 3.91
N GLY A 204 -13.78 0.55 5.21
CA GLY A 204 -12.51 1.04 5.74
C GLY A 204 -12.29 2.54 5.53
N GLN A 205 -13.35 3.36 5.40
CA GLN A 205 -13.29 4.79 5.12
C GLN A 205 -13.84 5.61 6.28
N THR A 206 -13.15 6.70 6.65
CA THR A 206 -13.55 7.61 7.74
C THR A 206 -14.94 8.19 7.53
N GLU A 207 -15.22 8.66 6.30
CA GLU A 207 -16.48 9.29 5.90
C GLU A 207 -17.68 8.33 5.89
N ILE A 208 -17.43 7.03 5.95
CA ILE A 208 -18.46 5.99 6.07
C ILE A 208 -18.53 5.49 7.51
N ALA A 209 -17.40 5.27 8.17
CA ALA A 209 -17.35 4.74 9.53
C ALA A 209 -18.02 5.66 10.53
N MET A 210 -17.76 6.98 10.46
CA MET A 210 -18.35 7.97 11.36
C MET A 210 -19.89 7.96 11.32
N PRO A 211 -20.57 8.19 10.18
CA PRO A 211 -22.04 8.18 10.15
C PRO A 211 -22.64 6.81 10.46
N ARG A 212 -21.96 5.70 10.12
CA ARG A 212 -22.44 4.37 10.43
C ARG A 212 -22.41 4.05 11.93
N LEU A 213 -21.39 4.52 12.64
CA LEU A 213 -21.38 4.41 14.10
C LEU A 213 -22.44 5.34 14.72
N GLN A 214 -22.62 6.56 14.19
CA GLN A 214 -23.67 7.47 14.63
C GLN A 214 -25.06 6.84 14.50
N GLU A 215 -25.36 6.15 13.39
CA GLU A 215 -26.61 5.40 13.23
C GLU A 215 -26.80 4.38 14.37
N ALA A 216 -25.76 3.63 14.75
CA ALA A 216 -25.84 2.67 15.85
C ALA A 216 -26.08 3.34 17.22
N ILE A 217 -25.48 4.51 17.46
CA ILE A 217 -25.70 5.33 18.67
C ILE A 217 -27.14 5.83 18.71
N ASP A 218 -27.66 6.38 17.60
CA ASP A 218 -29.02 6.92 17.50
C ASP A 218 -30.09 5.84 17.66
N GLU A 219 -29.79 4.59 17.23
CA GLU A 219 -30.63 3.43 17.47
C GLU A 219 -30.60 2.90 18.91
N GLY A 220 -29.75 3.46 19.76
CA GLY A 220 -29.60 3.07 21.15
C GLY A 220 -28.88 1.74 21.35
N VAL A 221 -28.00 1.33 20.43
CA VAL A 221 -27.15 0.15 20.61
C VAL A 221 -26.21 0.40 21.79
N HIS A 222 -26.23 -0.49 22.77
CA HIS A 222 -25.30 -0.43 23.89
C HIS A 222 -23.98 -1.10 23.50
N PHE A 223 -22.87 -0.42 23.71
CA PHE A 223 -21.51 -0.93 23.49
C PHE A 223 -20.53 -0.11 24.34
N ASP A 224 -19.39 -0.72 24.65
CA ASP A 224 -18.32 -0.10 25.44
C ASP A 224 -16.94 -0.25 24.77
N ASN A 225 -16.89 -0.97 23.63
CA ASN A 225 -15.67 -1.10 22.85
C ASN A 225 -15.96 -1.21 21.35
N VAL A 226 -15.02 -0.73 20.52
CA VAL A 226 -15.06 -0.83 19.06
C VAL A 226 -13.73 -1.35 18.53
N PHE A 227 -13.75 -2.44 17.76
CA PHE A 227 -12.63 -2.85 16.94
C PHE A 227 -12.82 -2.39 15.50
N CYS A 228 -11.81 -1.73 14.95
CA CYS A 228 -11.80 -1.21 13.59
C CYS A 228 -10.80 -1.99 12.74
N LEU A 229 -11.21 -2.42 11.55
CA LEU A 229 -10.34 -3.17 10.65
C LEU A 229 -9.10 -2.37 10.21
N ASN A 230 -9.18 -1.02 10.24
CA ASN A 230 -8.08 -0.12 9.88
C ASN A 230 -8.21 1.24 10.59
N ASP A 231 -7.18 2.07 10.46
CA ASP A 231 -7.12 3.37 11.14
C ASP A 231 -8.07 4.42 10.58
N LEU A 232 -8.38 4.41 9.28
CA LEU A 232 -9.38 5.32 8.72
C LEU A 232 -10.74 5.09 9.36
N ALA A 233 -11.11 3.83 9.60
CA ALA A 233 -12.31 3.50 10.37
C ALA A 233 -12.17 3.94 11.84
N SER A 234 -10.99 3.75 12.47
CA SER A 234 -10.74 4.17 13.86
C SER A 234 -10.90 5.67 14.05
N VAL A 235 -10.36 6.47 13.12
CA VAL A 235 -10.51 7.94 13.14
C VAL A 235 -11.98 8.34 13.01
N GLY A 236 -12.75 7.69 12.13
CA GLY A 236 -14.19 7.93 12.00
C GLY A 236 -14.97 7.56 13.26
N VAL A 237 -14.59 6.46 13.91
CA VAL A 237 -15.18 6.01 15.19
C VAL A 237 -14.88 7.02 16.30
N VAL A 238 -13.60 7.44 16.45
CA VAL A 238 -13.21 8.44 17.45
C VAL A 238 -14.00 9.74 17.27
N ALA A 239 -14.14 10.22 16.02
CA ALA A 239 -14.92 11.42 15.73
C ALA A 239 -16.40 11.28 16.14
N ALA A 240 -17.04 10.17 15.84
CA ALA A 240 -18.42 9.91 16.25
C ALA A 240 -18.58 9.85 17.77
N LEU A 241 -17.63 9.22 18.47
CA LEU A 241 -17.64 9.12 19.93
C LEU A 241 -17.42 10.49 20.61
N GLU A 242 -16.53 11.31 20.03
CA GLU A 242 -16.29 12.68 20.52
C GLU A 242 -17.54 13.55 20.38
N ASP A 243 -18.21 13.54 19.24
CA ASP A 243 -19.45 14.27 18.97
C ASP A 243 -20.57 13.89 19.96
N ASN A 244 -20.58 12.65 20.44
CA ASN A 244 -21.57 12.12 21.38
C ASN A 244 -21.10 12.12 22.84
N HIS A 245 -19.93 12.68 23.16
CA HIS A 245 -19.34 12.70 24.51
C HIS A 245 -19.16 11.28 25.11
N MET A 246 -18.84 10.29 24.29
CA MET A 246 -18.68 8.89 24.69
C MET A 246 -17.21 8.45 24.71
N LEU A 247 -16.26 9.26 24.26
CA LEU A 247 -14.88 8.88 24.06
C LEU A 247 -14.18 8.39 25.34
N ASP A 248 -14.51 8.97 26.49
CA ASP A 248 -13.98 8.53 27.80
C ASP A 248 -14.59 7.19 28.30
N GLN A 249 -15.60 6.66 27.62
CA GLN A 249 -16.39 5.50 28.04
C GLN A 249 -16.25 4.31 27.10
N VAL A 250 -15.72 4.51 25.89
CA VAL A 250 -15.65 3.50 24.84
C VAL A 250 -14.22 3.31 24.40
N GLY A 251 -13.72 2.07 24.54
CA GLY A 251 -12.39 1.69 24.04
C GLY A 251 -12.39 1.53 22.52
N VAL A 252 -11.37 2.08 21.83
CA VAL A 252 -11.19 1.95 20.37
C VAL A 252 -9.89 1.22 20.08
N TYR A 253 -9.94 0.23 19.18
CA TYR A 253 -8.79 -0.59 18.78
C TYR A 253 -8.76 -0.71 17.26
N GLY A 254 -7.57 -0.73 16.67
CA GLY A 254 -7.46 -0.70 15.21
C GLY A 254 -6.25 -1.44 14.64
N VAL A 255 -6.04 -1.23 13.35
CA VAL A 255 -4.90 -1.74 12.57
C VAL A 255 -4.43 -0.63 11.65
N ASP A 256 -3.17 -0.54 11.38
CA ASP A 256 -2.30 0.25 10.51
C ASP A 256 -1.23 1.00 11.31
N ALA A 257 -1.58 1.60 12.45
CA ALA A 257 -0.77 2.53 13.24
C ALA A 257 -0.21 3.68 12.39
N SER A 258 -1.09 4.32 11.62
CA SER A 258 -0.80 5.53 10.87
C SER A 258 -0.34 6.67 11.79
N PRO A 259 0.26 7.75 11.26
CA PRO A 259 0.60 8.93 12.05
C PRO A 259 -0.58 9.45 12.88
N ASP A 260 -1.77 9.56 12.28
CA ASP A 260 -2.98 10.04 12.97
C ASP A 260 -3.39 9.10 14.11
N SER A 261 -3.41 7.80 13.86
CA SER A 261 -3.75 6.80 14.89
C SER A 261 -2.72 6.80 16.03
N LYS A 262 -1.43 6.91 15.73
CA LYS A 262 -0.40 7.02 16.78
C LYS A 262 -0.54 8.27 17.62
N ALA A 263 -0.95 9.40 17.03
CA ALA A 263 -1.26 10.60 17.79
C ALA A 263 -2.46 10.36 18.74
N LEU A 264 -3.52 9.69 18.25
CA LEU A 264 -4.68 9.34 19.06
C LEU A 264 -4.34 8.29 20.16
N ILE A 265 -3.44 7.34 19.87
CA ILE A 265 -2.93 6.40 20.90
C ILE A 265 -2.19 7.16 21.99
N LYS A 266 -1.33 8.11 21.62
CA LYS A 266 -0.59 8.92 22.59
C LYS A 266 -1.50 9.76 23.49
N GLU A 267 -2.65 10.18 22.99
CA GLU A 267 -3.68 10.91 23.73
C GLU A 267 -4.67 9.97 24.46
N ASN A 268 -4.46 8.65 24.42
CA ASN A 268 -5.32 7.60 24.99
C ASN A 268 -6.75 7.58 24.40
N MET A 269 -6.95 8.09 23.19
CA MET A 269 -8.23 8.01 22.47
C MET A 269 -8.37 6.68 21.71
N ILE A 270 -7.25 6.04 21.37
CA ILE A 270 -7.18 4.68 20.83
C ILE A 270 -6.32 3.86 21.76
N GLY A 271 -6.82 2.67 22.15
CA GLY A 271 -6.15 1.78 23.10
C GLY A 271 -4.96 1.03 22.49
N ALA A 272 -5.08 0.61 21.23
CA ALA A 272 -3.98 -0.02 20.48
C ALA A 272 -4.27 -0.05 18.98
N SER A 273 -3.20 -0.11 18.17
CA SER A 273 -3.27 -0.40 16.74
C SER A 273 -2.12 -1.32 16.32
N ALA A 274 -2.39 -2.31 15.46
CA ALA A 274 -1.35 -3.17 14.90
C ALA A 274 -0.70 -2.47 13.71
N ALA A 275 0.58 -2.14 13.83
CA ALA A 275 1.33 -1.40 12.83
C ALA A 275 1.58 -2.22 11.56
N GLN A 276 1.33 -1.60 10.40
CA GLN A 276 1.77 -2.05 9.10
C GLN A 276 2.99 -1.25 8.62
N PHE A 277 3.74 -1.82 7.65
CA PHE A 277 5.00 -1.27 7.15
C PHE A 277 4.92 -1.05 5.63
N PRO A 278 4.21 -0.01 5.12
CA PRO A 278 4.00 0.21 3.70
C PRO A 278 5.30 0.39 2.90
N SER A 279 6.31 1.06 3.46
CA SER A 279 7.63 1.17 2.83
C SER A 279 8.30 -0.19 2.64
N LYS A 280 8.14 -1.11 3.60
CA LYS A 280 8.69 -2.46 3.47
C LYS A 280 7.94 -3.26 2.41
N ILE A 281 6.60 -3.19 2.38
CA ILE A 281 5.79 -3.83 1.34
C ILE A 281 6.20 -3.30 -0.03
N GLY A 282 6.37 -1.98 -0.18
CA GLY A 282 6.80 -1.35 -1.43
C GLY A 282 8.18 -1.86 -1.91
N ARG A 283 9.17 -1.93 -1.01
CA ARG A 283 10.51 -2.45 -1.34
C ARG A 283 10.48 -3.92 -1.73
N GLU A 284 9.81 -4.77 -0.95
CA GLU A 284 9.65 -6.21 -1.27
C GLU A 284 8.95 -6.39 -2.62
N THR A 285 7.95 -5.56 -2.92
CA THR A 285 7.27 -5.56 -4.22
C THR A 285 8.23 -5.19 -5.34
N ALA A 286 9.02 -4.12 -5.16
CA ALA A 286 9.99 -3.68 -6.16
C ALA A 286 11.06 -4.75 -6.42
N ASP A 287 11.59 -5.38 -5.40
CA ASP A 287 12.56 -6.47 -5.54
C ASP A 287 11.95 -7.71 -6.22
N THR A 288 10.69 -8.03 -5.90
CA THR A 288 9.93 -9.11 -6.53
C THR A 288 9.69 -8.84 -8.03
N ILE A 289 9.36 -7.59 -8.43
CA ILE A 289 9.22 -7.20 -9.84
C ILE A 289 10.48 -7.60 -10.62
N TYR A 290 11.66 -7.17 -10.15
CA TYR A 290 12.90 -7.42 -10.86
C TYR A 290 13.34 -8.88 -10.76
N GLY A 291 13.07 -9.56 -9.66
CA GLY A 291 13.27 -11.00 -9.54
C GLY A 291 12.50 -11.78 -10.62
N LEU A 292 11.22 -11.47 -10.81
CA LEU A 292 10.38 -12.09 -11.84
C LEU A 292 10.84 -11.77 -13.28
N LEU A 293 11.23 -10.51 -13.54
CA LEU A 293 11.71 -10.08 -14.86
C LEU A 293 13.05 -10.72 -15.23
N GLU A 294 13.89 -10.99 -14.26
CA GLU A 294 15.17 -11.71 -14.44
C GLU A 294 14.99 -13.24 -14.50
N GLY A 295 13.76 -13.75 -14.32
CA GLY A 295 13.45 -15.18 -14.33
C GLY A 295 13.93 -15.93 -13.09
N LYS A 296 14.13 -15.21 -11.96
CA LYS A 296 14.45 -15.82 -10.67
C LYS A 296 13.21 -16.46 -10.04
N GLU A 297 13.41 -17.48 -9.23
CA GLU A 297 12.36 -17.96 -8.35
C GLU A 297 12.06 -16.90 -7.28
N THR A 298 10.79 -16.52 -7.16
CA THR A 298 10.29 -15.60 -6.13
C THR A 298 9.35 -16.34 -5.20
N GLU A 299 9.28 -15.91 -3.95
CA GLU A 299 8.32 -16.46 -3.01
C GLU A 299 6.89 -16.16 -3.49
N LYS A 300 6.02 -17.16 -3.37
CA LYS A 300 4.61 -17.05 -3.78
C LYS A 300 3.84 -16.11 -2.87
N ASN A 301 4.07 -16.19 -1.56
CA ASN A 301 3.42 -15.39 -0.53
C ASN A 301 4.48 -14.82 0.41
N ILE A 302 4.62 -13.52 0.42
CA ILE A 302 5.52 -12.77 1.30
C ILE A 302 4.66 -12.08 2.35
N LEU A 303 4.79 -12.50 3.61
CA LEU A 303 4.11 -11.88 4.72
C LEU A 303 5.05 -10.91 5.44
N VAL A 304 4.69 -9.64 5.46
CA VAL A 304 5.38 -8.61 6.22
C VAL A 304 4.85 -8.65 7.66
N PRO A 305 5.72 -8.90 8.66
CA PRO A 305 5.30 -8.92 10.05
C PRO A 305 4.69 -7.59 10.49
N VAL A 306 3.79 -7.67 11.46
CA VAL A 306 3.12 -6.53 12.11
C VAL A 306 3.60 -6.40 13.55
N GLU A 307 3.48 -5.19 14.12
CA GLU A 307 3.86 -4.90 15.51
C GLU A 307 2.72 -4.19 16.23
N LEU A 308 2.51 -4.47 17.51
CA LEU A 308 1.48 -3.81 18.29
C LEU A 308 1.98 -2.48 18.83
N ILE A 309 1.25 -1.42 18.57
CA ILE A 309 1.47 -0.09 19.16
C ILE A 309 0.39 0.20 20.18
N THR A 310 0.81 0.59 21.37
CA THR A 310 0.00 0.88 22.54
C THR A 310 0.46 2.19 23.18
N PRO A 311 -0.27 2.77 24.14
CA PRO A 311 0.17 3.95 24.85
C PRO A 311 1.55 3.81 25.53
N GLU A 312 1.92 2.57 25.90
CA GLU A 312 3.18 2.29 26.61
C GLU A 312 4.41 2.36 25.68
N ASN A 313 4.24 2.09 24.36
CA ASN A 313 5.36 2.03 23.42
C ASN A 313 5.27 3.00 22.24
N VAL A 314 4.19 3.76 22.10
CA VAL A 314 3.96 4.66 20.94
C VAL A 314 5.09 5.68 20.73
N ASP A 315 5.74 6.10 21.79
CA ASP A 315 6.86 7.06 21.72
C ASP A 315 8.13 6.47 21.06
N GLU A 316 8.23 5.15 20.93
CA GLU A 316 9.31 4.46 20.21
C GLU A 316 9.13 4.55 18.68
N PHE A 317 7.92 4.83 18.23
CA PHE A 317 7.54 4.80 16.83
C PHE A 317 7.36 6.21 16.28
N GLY A 318 7.87 7.13 16.09
CA GLY A 318 7.57 8.49 15.60
C GLY A 318 6.11 8.70 15.14
N ILE A 319 5.44 9.67 15.74
CA ILE A 319 4.03 9.98 15.43
C ILE A 319 3.84 10.81 14.15
N ASP A 320 4.93 11.25 13.53
CA ASP A 320 4.96 12.13 12.36
C ASP A 320 5.12 11.40 11.03
N ARG A 321 5.25 10.07 11.05
CA ARG A 321 5.51 9.25 9.86
C ARG A 321 5.00 7.82 10.04
N TRP A 322 4.87 7.11 8.93
CA TRP A 322 4.71 5.65 8.92
C TRP A 322 6.01 4.94 9.34
N GLN A 323 5.89 3.66 9.74
CA GLN A 323 7.01 2.80 10.10
C GLN A 323 7.74 2.25 8.87
#